data_f0e964f09ad4c6d315762f12f0da1aee
#
_entry.id   f0e964f09ad4c6d315762f12f0da1aee
#
_cell.length_a   1.000
_cell.length_b   1.000
_cell.length_c   1.000
_cell.angle_alpha   90.00
_cell.angle_beta   90.00
_cell.angle_gamma   90.00
#
_symmetry.space_group_name_H-M   'P 1'
#
loop_
_entity.id
_entity.type
_entity.pdbx_description
1 polymer ?
#
loop_
_entity_poly.entity_id
_entity_poly.type
_entity_poly.pdbx_seq_one_letter_code
_entity_poly.pdbx_strand_id
1 'polypeptide(L)'
;SAASDVYKRQYAQIDGVNFEYCKSPVELTDKGPIFADIIINEDGEKMVQAGTEKLYPADTTFIAVSQGPKDKIVSTTQGIDVNQRGLITVDENGKTTRNGIFAAGDVVNGAKTVVEAVKFSKAVADAMDEYMQTL
;
A
#
# COMPACT_ATOMS: atom_id res chain seq x y z
N SER A 1 12.22 0.05 -6.76
CA SER A 1 12.22 0.52 -8.15
C SER A 1 12.02 -0.67 -9.09
N ALA A 2 11.48 -0.46 -10.30
CA ALA A 2 11.20 -1.52 -11.26
C ALA A 2 12.43 -2.41 -11.56
N ALA A 3 13.63 -1.85 -11.62
CA ALA A 3 14.87 -2.58 -11.84
C ALA A 3 15.21 -3.56 -10.69
N SER A 4 14.98 -3.15 -9.42
CA SER A 4 15.18 -4.02 -8.26
C SER A 4 14.23 -5.21 -8.26
N ASP A 5 13.01 -5.03 -8.77
CA ASP A 5 12.01 -6.11 -8.78
C ASP A 5 12.27 -7.12 -9.89
N VAL A 6 12.87 -6.70 -11.00
CA VAL A 6 13.22 -7.60 -12.11
C VAL A 6 14.26 -8.63 -11.69
N TYR A 7 15.38 -8.21 -11.10
CA TYR A 7 16.43 -9.17 -10.73
C TYR A 7 15.99 -10.09 -9.56
N LYS A 8 15.21 -9.60 -8.61
CA LYS A 8 14.65 -10.43 -7.55
C LYS A 8 13.77 -11.56 -8.08
N ARG A 9 12.97 -11.25 -9.10
CA ARG A 9 12.15 -12.24 -9.80
C ARG A 9 13.01 -13.29 -10.50
N GLN A 10 14.06 -12.84 -11.18
CA GLN A 10 14.99 -13.76 -11.86
C GLN A 10 15.67 -14.72 -10.87
N TYR A 11 16.15 -14.22 -9.73
CA TYR A 11 16.73 -15.09 -8.69
C TYR A 11 15.71 -16.09 -8.16
N ALA A 12 14.50 -15.67 -7.86
CA ALA A 12 13.46 -16.57 -7.39
C ALA A 12 13.13 -17.66 -8.42
N GLN A 13 13.12 -17.33 -9.72
CA GLN A 13 12.95 -18.33 -10.79
C GLN A 13 14.11 -19.34 -10.87
N ILE A 14 15.35 -18.87 -10.69
CA ILE A 14 16.53 -19.75 -10.64
C ILE A 14 16.43 -20.71 -9.43
N ASP A 15 15.89 -20.23 -8.29
CA ASP A 15 15.66 -21.04 -7.10
C ASP A 15 14.41 -21.95 -7.21
N GLY A 16 13.79 -22.02 -8.39
CA GLY A 16 12.67 -22.91 -8.67
C GLY A 16 11.29 -22.38 -8.31
N VAL A 17 11.16 -21.07 -8.00
CA VAL A 17 9.85 -20.46 -7.70
C VAL A 17 9.04 -20.31 -8.99
N ASN A 18 7.83 -20.85 -8.99
CA ASN A 18 6.86 -20.66 -10.06
C ASN A 18 6.04 -19.38 -9.84
N PHE A 19 5.85 -18.62 -10.89
CA PHE A 19 5.04 -17.39 -10.89
C PHE A 19 3.76 -17.59 -11.68
N GLU A 20 2.63 -17.44 -11.01
CA GLU A 20 1.32 -17.40 -11.63
C GLU A 20 0.82 -15.96 -11.69
N TYR A 21 0.46 -15.49 -12.89
CA TYR A 21 0.01 -14.12 -13.13
C TYR A 21 -1.48 -14.07 -13.41
N CYS A 22 -2.07 -12.89 -13.32
CA CYS A 22 -3.48 -12.66 -13.61
C CYS A 22 -4.40 -13.56 -12.79
N LYS A 23 -4.08 -13.77 -11.52
CA LYS A 23 -4.85 -14.56 -10.58
C LYS A 23 -5.38 -13.68 -9.45
N SER A 24 -6.61 -13.92 -9.04
CA SER A 24 -7.24 -13.31 -7.86
C SER A 24 -7.45 -14.36 -6.79
N PRO A 25 -7.06 -14.13 -5.53
CA PRO A 25 -7.39 -15.04 -4.45
C PRO A 25 -8.90 -15.01 -4.20
N VAL A 26 -9.51 -16.20 -4.09
CA VAL A 26 -10.93 -16.41 -3.84
C VAL A 26 -11.14 -16.91 -2.42
N GLU A 27 -10.35 -17.91 -2.01
CA GLU A 27 -10.49 -18.55 -0.71
C GLU A 27 -9.15 -19.11 -0.24
N LEU A 28 -8.95 -19.15 1.07
CA LEU A 28 -7.84 -19.86 1.72
C LEU A 28 -8.42 -21.09 2.41
N THR A 29 -7.95 -22.27 2.02
CA THR A 29 -8.38 -23.55 2.59
C THR A 29 -7.23 -24.26 3.29
N ASP A 30 -7.53 -25.26 4.09
CA ASP A 30 -6.52 -26.13 4.73
C ASP A 30 -5.66 -26.91 3.73
N LYS A 31 -6.10 -27.00 2.47
CA LYS A 31 -5.38 -27.69 1.39
C LYS A 31 -4.55 -26.74 0.53
N GLY A 32 -4.64 -25.44 0.78
CA GLY A 32 -4.00 -24.38 0.04
C GLY A 32 -4.99 -23.32 -0.47
N PRO A 33 -4.49 -22.27 -1.13
CA PRO A 33 -5.30 -21.20 -1.67
C PRO A 33 -6.04 -21.60 -2.94
N ILE A 34 -7.24 -21.02 -3.14
CA ILE A 34 -8.00 -21.08 -4.38
C ILE A 34 -7.89 -19.73 -5.08
N PHE A 35 -7.50 -19.75 -6.35
CA PHE A 35 -7.43 -18.56 -7.20
C PHE A 35 -8.32 -18.71 -8.40
N ALA A 36 -8.91 -17.59 -8.85
CA ALA A 36 -9.59 -17.47 -10.13
C ALA A 36 -8.79 -16.63 -11.12
N ASP A 37 -9.05 -16.77 -12.40
CA ASP A 37 -8.42 -15.97 -13.44
C ASP A 37 -8.93 -14.54 -13.42
N ILE A 38 -8.03 -13.58 -13.71
CA ILE A 38 -8.38 -12.19 -13.96
C ILE A 38 -8.28 -11.94 -15.45
N ILE A 39 -9.33 -11.40 -16.02
CA ILE A 39 -9.36 -10.83 -17.37
C ILE A 39 -9.38 -9.31 -17.28
N ILE A 40 -8.81 -8.65 -18.28
CA ILE A 40 -8.88 -7.19 -18.44
C ILE A 40 -9.85 -6.94 -19.58
N ASN A 41 -10.93 -6.19 -19.33
CA ASN A 41 -11.89 -5.82 -20.35
C ASN A 41 -11.33 -4.73 -21.28
N GLU A 42 -12.08 -4.35 -22.30
CA GLU A 42 -11.69 -3.32 -23.28
C GLU A 42 -11.49 -1.94 -22.63
N ASP A 43 -12.13 -1.67 -21.50
CA ASP A 43 -12.02 -0.44 -20.72
C ASP A 43 -10.81 -0.44 -19.76
N GLY A 44 -10.04 -1.54 -19.72
CA GLY A 44 -8.88 -1.71 -18.84
C GLY A 44 -9.24 -2.11 -17.40
N GLU A 45 -10.49 -2.44 -17.12
CA GLU A 45 -10.92 -2.90 -15.80
C GLU A 45 -10.61 -4.39 -15.60
N LYS A 46 -10.16 -4.70 -14.38
CA LYS A 46 -9.86 -6.07 -13.98
C LYS A 46 -11.12 -6.76 -13.49
N MET A 47 -11.47 -7.86 -14.13
CA MET A 47 -12.62 -8.68 -13.75
C MET A 47 -12.17 -10.10 -13.37
N VAL A 48 -12.70 -10.62 -12.27
CA VAL A 48 -12.50 -12.02 -11.88
C VAL A 48 -13.44 -12.90 -12.73
N GLN A 49 -12.89 -13.89 -13.40
CA GLN A 49 -13.63 -14.80 -14.25
C GLN A 49 -14.22 -15.94 -13.41
N ALA A 50 -15.51 -15.95 -13.23
CA ALA A 50 -16.22 -17.02 -12.54
C ALA A 50 -16.08 -18.38 -13.28
N GLY A 51 -15.95 -19.47 -12.53
CA GLY A 51 -15.80 -20.81 -13.09
C GLY A 51 -14.35 -21.18 -13.46
N THR A 52 -13.38 -20.31 -13.11
CA THR A 52 -11.95 -20.58 -13.31
C THR A 52 -11.22 -20.89 -12.01
N GLU A 53 -11.96 -21.06 -10.93
CA GLU A 53 -11.43 -21.30 -9.59
C GLU A 53 -10.59 -22.59 -9.58
N LYS A 54 -9.34 -22.47 -9.16
CA LYS A 54 -8.40 -23.58 -9.10
C LYS A 54 -7.71 -23.60 -7.72
N LEU A 55 -7.70 -24.78 -7.12
CA LEU A 55 -6.92 -25.04 -5.91
C LEU A 55 -5.44 -25.18 -6.26
N TYR A 56 -4.59 -24.50 -5.51
CA TYR A 56 -3.14 -24.65 -5.52
C TYR A 56 -2.72 -25.35 -4.23
N PRO A 57 -2.44 -26.66 -4.26
CA PRO A 57 -2.09 -27.39 -3.07
C PRO A 57 -0.83 -26.83 -2.40
N ALA A 58 -0.91 -26.53 -1.11
CA ALA A 58 0.19 -25.98 -0.35
C ALA A 58 0.03 -26.30 1.15
N ASP A 59 1.11 -26.67 1.81
CA ASP A 59 1.15 -26.88 3.25
C ASP A 59 1.18 -25.57 4.03
N THR A 60 1.66 -24.49 3.39
CA THR A 60 1.77 -23.17 4.01
C THR A 60 1.50 -22.09 2.97
N THR A 61 0.68 -21.11 3.33
CA THR A 61 0.36 -19.94 2.48
C THR A 61 0.80 -18.66 3.17
N PHE A 62 1.61 -17.86 2.48
CA PHE A 62 2.00 -16.52 2.93
C PHE A 62 1.21 -15.43 2.22
N ILE A 63 0.56 -14.57 2.99
CA ILE A 63 -0.13 -13.38 2.47
C ILE A 63 0.85 -12.22 2.47
N ALA A 64 1.29 -11.79 1.28
CA ALA A 64 2.27 -10.73 1.10
C ALA A 64 1.73 -9.63 0.16
N VAL A 65 0.50 -9.17 0.40
CA VAL A 65 -0.28 -8.26 -0.46
C VAL A 65 -0.19 -6.80 -0.03
N SER A 66 0.95 -6.33 0.44
CA SER A 66 1.10 -4.97 0.96
C SER A 66 0.56 -4.79 2.39
N GLN A 67 0.72 -3.61 2.91
CA GLN A 67 0.26 -3.22 4.24
C GLN A 67 -0.69 -2.03 4.11
N GLY A 68 -1.77 -2.06 4.87
CA GLY A 68 -2.65 -0.91 5.05
C GLY A 68 -2.14 0.03 6.15
N PRO A 69 -2.58 1.28 6.16
CA PRO A 69 -2.27 2.20 7.23
C PRO A 69 -2.86 1.72 8.56
N LYS A 70 -2.11 1.92 9.66
CA LYS A 70 -2.66 1.76 11.01
C LYS A 70 -3.39 3.04 11.39
N ASP A 71 -4.68 2.96 11.54
CA ASP A 71 -5.58 4.10 11.77
C ASP A 71 -5.77 4.47 13.24
N LYS A 72 -5.11 3.79 14.18
CA LYS A 72 -5.33 3.97 15.61
C LYS A 72 -5.23 5.43 16.07
N ILE A 73 -4.24 6.18 15.58
CA ILE A 73 -4.06 7.59 15.95
C ILE A 73 -5.25 8.43 15.46
N VAL A 74 -5.63 8.28 14.20
CA VAL A 74 -6.72 9.05 13.59
C VAL A 74 -8.10 8.63 14.10
N SER A 75 -8.32 7.35 14.35
CA SER A 75 -9.58 6.85 14.90
C SER A 75 -9.82 7.27 16.35
N THR A 76 -8.77 7.56 17.10
CA THR A 76 -8.84 8.00 18.50
C THR A 76 -8.62 9.51 18.70
N THR A 77 -8.30 10.26 17.65
CA THR A 77 -8.02 11.71 17.71
C THR A 77 -9.00 12.47 16.82
N GLN A 78 -9.79 13.33 17.42
CA GLN A 78 -10.75 14.15 16.67
C GLN A 78 -10.06 15.26 15.85
N GLY A 79 -10.60 15.57 14.68
CA GLY A 79 -10.19 16.70 13.85
C GLY A 79 -9.00 16.41 12.93
N ILE A 80 -8.58 15.16 12.81
CA ILE A 80 -7.61 14.73 11.78
C ILE A 80 -8.38 13.91 10.73
N ASP A 81 -8.52 14.47 9.53
CA ASP A 81 -9.20 13.81 8.44
C ASP A 81 -8.28 12.83 7.71
N VAL A 82 -8.88 11.78 7.18
CA VAL A 82 -8.23 10.78 6.34
C VAL A 82 -8.94 10.66 4.99
N ASN A 83 -8.21 10.28 3.97
CA ASN A 83 -8.77 9.98 2.67
C ASN A 83 -9.40 8.57 2.65
N GLN A 84 -9.98 8.18 1.51
CA GLN A 84 -10.60 6.86 1.32
C GLN A 84 -9.67 5.67 1.54
N ARG A 85 -8.34 5.88 1.52
CA ARG A 85 -7.32 4.86 1.77
C ARG A 85 -6.87 4.81 3.24
N GLY A 86 -7.45 5.63 4.12
CA GLY A 86 -7.06 5.75 5.53
C GLY A 86 -5.77 6.53 5.76
N LEU A 87 -5.27 7.27 4.76
CA LEU A 87 -4.09 8.13 4.87
C LEU A 87 -4.49 9.53 5.34
N ILE A 88 -3.66 10.16 6.18
CA ILE A 88 -3.93 11.51 6.70
C ILE A 88 -3.94 12.53 5.55
N THR A 89 -4.99 13.35 5.52
CA THR A 89 -5.10 14.45 4.57
C THR A 89 -4.30 15.64 5.07
N VAL A 90 -3.41 16.15 4.21
CA VAL A 90 -2.58 17.33 4.48
C VAL A 90 -2.60 18.29 3.30
N ASP A 91 -2.25 19.55 3.55
CA ASP A 91 -1.95 20.52 2.50
C ASP A 91 -0.52 20.34 1.93
N GLU A 92 -0.10 21.22 1.04
CA GLU A 92 1.23 21.21 0.42
C GLU A 92 2.39 21.34 1.42
N ASN A 93 2.12 21.88 2.60
CA ASN A 93 3.06 22.11 3.70
C ASN A 93 3.01 21.00 4.77
N GLY A 94 2.25 19.94 4.53
CA GLY A 94 2.08 18.83 5.47
C GLY A 94 1.20 19.14 6.67
N LYS A 95 0.46 20.28 6.66
CA LYS A 95 -0.46 20.65 7.72
C LYS A 95 -1.75 19.82 7.62
N THR A 96 -2.15 19.17 8.71
CA THR A 96 -3.40 18.41 8.76
C THR A 96 -4.60 19.32 8.94
N THR A 97 -5.81 18.75 8.88
CA THR A 97 -7.06 19.46 9.18
C THR A 97 -7.16 19.95 10.62
N ARG A 98 -6.36 19.39 11.53
CA ARG A 98 -6.28 19.84 12.93
C ARG A 98 -5.12 20.83 13.10
N ASN A 99 -5.44 22.02 13.59
CA ASN A 99 -4.45 23.08 13.78
C ASN A 99 -3.29 22.64 14.69
N GLY A 100 -2.05 23.00 14.32
CA GLY A 100 -0.82 22.66 15.04
C GLY A 100 -0.37 21.21 14.87
N ILE A 101 -1.05 20.41 14.04
CA ILE A 101 -0.66 19.02 13.74
C ILE A 101 -0.21 18.94 12.28
N PHE A 102 0.97 18.36 12.08
CA PHE A 102 1.58 18.14 10.78
C PHE A 102 1.84 16.65 10.58
N ALA A 103 1.84 16.20 9.33
CA ALA A 103 2.13 14.81 8.99
C ALA A 103 2.95 14.71 7.70
N ALA A 104 3.83 13.71 7.65
CA ALA A 104 4.68 13.42 6.50
C ALA A 104 4.98 11.92 6.38
N GLY A 105 5.53 11.50 5.24
CA GLY A 105 5.93 10.11 4.99
C GLY A 105 4.78 9.19 4.64
N ASP A 106 4.89 7.92 5.03
CA ASP A 106 3.97 6.86 4.62
C ASP A 106 2.53 7.07 5.12
N VAL A 107 2.36 7.76 6.23
CA VAL A 107 1.04 8.08 6.80
C VAL A 107 0.23 9.03 5.92
N VAL A 108 0.90 9.79 5.03
CA VAL A 108 0.30 10.74 4.07
C VAL A 108 0.27 10.16 2.66
N ASN A 109 1.40 9.61 2.22
CA ASN A 109 1.61 9.23 0.81
C ASN A 109 1.39 7.73 0.54
N GLY A 110 1.15 6.93 1.59
CA GLY A 110 1.23 5.47 1.52
C GLY A 110 2.68 4.99 1.47
N ALA A 111 2.87 3.67 1.46
CA ALA A 111 4.21 3.07 1.43
C ALA A 111 4.97 3.47 0.16
N LYS A 112 6.00 4.29 0.33
CA LYS A 112 6.89 4.80 -0.72
C LYS A 112 8.35 4.65 -0.32
N THR A 113 9.25 5.28 -1.08
CA THR A 113 10.69 5.24 -0.80
C THR A 113 11.07 6.12 0.38
N VAL A 114 12.14 5.73 1.09
CA VAL A 114 12.73 6.54 2.16
C VAL A 114 13.13 7.94 1.66
N VAL A 115 13.63 8.02 0.42
CA VAL A 115 14.04 9.31 -0.18
C VAL A 115 12.86 10.27 -0.32
N GLU A 116 11.70 9.80 -0.75
CA GLU A 116 10.49 10.62 -0.85
C GLU A 116 9.99 11.07 0.53
N ALA A 117 10.01 10.15 1.51
CA ALA A 117 9.63 10.47 2.88
C ALA A 117 10.53 11.56 3.48
N VAL A 118 11.85 11.43 3.35
CA VAL A 118 12.83 12.42 3.85
C VAL A 118 12.67 13.77 3.13
N LYS A 119 12.52 13.76 1.81
CA LYS A 119 12.34 15.00 1.03
C LYS A 119 11.12 15.78 1.49
N PHE A 120 9.98 15.12 1.64
CA PHE A 120 8.74 15.78 2.09
C PHE A 120 8.85 16.24 3.55
N SER A 121 9.43 15.43 4.44
CA SER A 121 9.58 15.78 5.85
C SER A 121 10.43 17.03 6.08
N LYS A 122 11.41 17.32 5.21
CA LYS A 122 12.19 18.59 5.30
C LYS A 122 11.30 19.81 5.06
N ALA A 123 10.49 19.80 4.00
CA ALA A 123 9.55 20.89 3.72
C ALA A 123 8.53 21.08 4.86
N VAL A 124 8.06 19.95 5.42
CA VAL A 124 7.14 20.00 6.58
C VAL A 124 7.81 20.56 7.83
N ALA A 125 9.09 20.27 8.05
CA ALA A 125 9.84 20.84 9.18
C ALA A 125 9.97 22.36 9.07
N ASP A 126 10.27 22.87 7.88
CA ASP A 126 10.32 24.32 7.62
C ASP A 126 8.94 24.97 7.88
N ALA A 127 7.87 24.37 7.42
CA ALA A 127 6.51 24.84 7.68
C ALA A 127 6.09 24.79 9.15
N MET A 128 6.59 23.83 9.92
CA MET A 128 6.40 23.77 11.37
C MET A 128 7.12 24.91 12.07
N ASP A 129 8.35 25.23 11.67
CA ASP A 129 9.12 26.35 12.23
C ASP A 129 8.41 27.70 11.94
N GLU A 130 7.99 27.93 10.70
CA GLU A 130 7.20 29.10 10.34
C GLU A 130 5.91 29.21 11.20
N TYR A 131 5.19 28.11 11.36
CA TYR A 131 3.97 28.09 12.19
C TYR A 131 4.27 28.46 13.65
N MET A 132 5.34 27.94 14.25
CA MET A 132 5.73 28.25 15.60
C MET A 132 6.09 29.72 15.82
N GLN A 133 6.64 30.39 14.79
CA GLN A 133 6.92 31.82 14.84
C GLN A 133 5.66 32.71 14.80
N THR A 134 4.51 32.14 14.49
CA THR A 134 3.21 32.85 14.47
C THR A 134 2.43 32.74 15.78
N LEU A 135 2.90 31.92 16.72
CA LEU A 135 2.26 31.71 18.04
C LEU A 135 2.74 32.75 19.06
#